data_820de9ccdc8db21d7e2222fc63600035
#
_entry.id   820de9ccdc8db21d7e2222fc63600035
#
_cell.length_a   1.000
_cell.length_b   1.000
_cell.length_c   1.000
_cell.angle_alpha   90.00
_cell.angle_beta   90.00
_cell.angle_gamma   90.00
#
_symmetry.space_group_name_H-M   'P 1'
#
loop_
_entity.id
_entity.type
_entity.pdbx_description
1 polymer ?
#
loop_
_entity_poly.entity_id
_entity_poly.type
_entity_poly.pdbx_seq_one_letter_code
_entity_poly.pdbx_strand_id
1 'polypeptide(L)'
;KSMKKETRFNKEVSVIPFKKSRRENGNKMTSEDASAPRKTKISQDEKPNWVEIKKRTKVIKENRKKRNHVVQAVKKLFEELKNNNCPQGKRKQLLINMKNLLKGKLSQVVLAHDMSRVVQCMLRVGTADIHDFIVKELHNTLTDLAKKKYSRHIIKSALKHTNSNLRRKIIGILSEDALALMSSKISSPIMEEIYIKYANANEKATIKQCIYGDIYKGLKTTESKVDAVCKQNPDLAPAIHTAIKNNLLKLLQKEWCCKSIIVTTVANEFLSCCQKQDRQEFLDLIKSKVPDLIVTKDGCYLAMQAIWNANTKEKKVIVKSLQEQVIPLAKSDSGSFFILSLFDCVDDTVLMKKAVLSKLCQHLEEVLMNNHGRRIIMYLFGHQDAKSFFSPIVLEKLKQASTSEYIKKDQKQRLSELREACFANILKHMQNAPEFWISNGALGLATATILQYQPASLQSSQENQMLEAAFDALAEHVVKANITNPDGTQQMGIESGSVNHILKKIIFNDPSRHENSVVTFSECLLRQLDKAVVTSWIAVNRGCLILVFMLETKIKIVIEKIKEIFSDKKINKILKQQNTEGANVLRKKLEQT
;
A
#
# COMPACT_ATOMS: atom_id res chain seq x y z
N LYS A 1 23.24 33.02 23.03
CA LYS A 1 24.04 33.65 21.94
C LYS A 1 23.90 32.77 20.72
N SER A 2 23.04 33.13 19.92
CA SER A 2 22.82 33.44 18.53
C SER A 2 24.01 33.25 17.59
N MET A 3 23.82 32.46 16.53
CA MET A 3 24.34 32.81 15.21
C MET A 3 23.48 32.18 14.11
N LYS A 4 22.80 33.06 13.37
CA LYS A 4 22.13 32.81 12.08
C LYS A 4 23.20 32.54 11.01
N LYS A 5 22.96 31.56 10.13
CA LYS A 5 23.59 31.52 8.79
C LYS A 5 22.49 31.47 7.73
N GLU A 6 22.36 32.60 7.05
CA GLU A 6 21.62 32.74 5.78
C GLU A 6 22.46 32.11 4.68
N THR A 7 21.86 31.25 3.89
CA THR A 7 22.39 30.82 2.59
C THR A 7 21.50 31.36 1.47
N ARG A 8 22.02 32.35 0.75
CA ARG A 8 21.48 32.88 -0.51
C ARG A 8 21.62 31.83 -1.60
N PHE A 9 20.54 31.50 -2.26
CA PHE A 9 20.54 30.79 -3.55
C PHE A 9 20.36 31.80 -4.67
N ASN A 10 21.39 31.94 -5.49
CA ASN A 10 21.37 32.65 -6.76
C ASN A 10 20.59 31.86 -7.80
N LYS A 11 19.60 32.51 -8.41
CA LYS A 11 18.91 32.06 -9.61
C LYS A 11 19.60 32.67 -10.82
N GLU A 12 20.29 31.88 -11.61
CA GLU A 12 20.58 32.21 -13.00
C GLU A 12 19.48 31.63 -13.89
N VAL A 13 18.75 32.51 -14.53
CA VAL A 13 17.74 32.19 -15.55
C VAL A 13 18.42 32.37 -16.90
N SER A 14 18.73 31.29 -17.58
CA SER A 14 19.18 31.32 -18.98
C SER A 14 17.95 31.41 -19.90
N VAL A 15 17.87 32.53 -20.61
CA VAL A 15 16.90 32.81 -21.66
C VAL A 15 17.41 32.20 -22.96
N ILE A 16 16.68 31.30 -23.55
CA ILE A 16 16.93 30.77 -24.91
C ILE A 16 16.00 31.48 -25.89
N PRO A 17 16.55 32.12 -26.94
CA PRO A 17 15.71 32.85 -27.91
C PRO A 17 15.15 31.91 -28.99
N PHE A 18 13.87 32.11 -29.27
CA PHE A 18 13.14 31.45 -30.37
C PHE A 18 13.64 32.01 -31.72
N LYS A 19 14.28 31.18 -32.55
CA LYS A 19 14.55 31.47 -33.95
C LYS A 19 13.37 31.05 -34.81
N LYS A 20 12.75 32.00 -35.50
CA LYS A 20 11.88 31.79 -36.67
C LYS A 20 12.71 31.26 -37.82
N SER A 21 12.43 30.08 -38.34
CA SER A 21 12.96 29.61 -39.61
C SER A 21 11.92 29.80 -40.72
N ARG A 22 12.29 30.60 -41.68
CA ARG A 22 11.69 30.77 -43.02
C ARG A 22 11.97 29.49 -43.82
N ARG A 23 10.97 28.92 -44.44
CA ARG A 23 11.14 27.89 -45.47
C ARG A 23 11.08 28.56 -46.84
N GLU A 24 12.15 28.42 -47.59
CA GLU A 24 12.20 28.61 -49.04
C GLU A 24 12.21 27.25 -49.75
N ASN A 25 11.66 27.30 -50.93
CA ASN A 25 11.32 26.27 -51.91
C ASN A 25 12.49 25.45 -52.43
N GLY A 26 12.19 24.25 -52.94
CA GLY A 26 12.92 23.66 -54.03
C GLY A 26 12.72 22.18 -54.33
N ASN A 27 11.87 21.90 -55.28
CA ASN A 27 11.93 20.90 -56.38
C ASN A 27 12.04 19.37 -56.14
N LYS A 28 10.97 18.68 -56.51
CA LYS A 28 10.74 17.83 -57.73
C LYS A 28 11.21 16.36 -57.71
N MET A 29 10.23 15.55 -58.08
CA MET A 29 10.17 14.29 -58.88
C MET A 29 10.13 13.01 -58.00
N THR A 30 9.28 12.09 -58.22
CA THR A 30 8.34 11.47 -59.14
C THR A 30 7.85 10.18 -58.51
N SER A 31 6.60 9.95 -58.72
CA SER A 31 5.77 8.82 -59.15
C SER A 31 5.48 7.70 -58.15
N GLU A 32 4.25 7.49 -58.01
CA GLU A 32 3.28 6.43 -58.27
C GLU A 32 2.64 5.75 -57.05
N ASP A 33 1.32 5.81 -57.10
CA ASP A 33 0.29 4.90 -56.60
C ASP A 33 0.08 4.66 -55.11
N ALA A 34 -1.03 5.26 -54.65
CA ALA A 34 -2.12 4.53 -53.97
C ALA A 34 -3.28 5.49 -53.55
N SER A 35 -4.40 5.26 -54.11
CA SER A 35 -5.79 5.64 -53.82
C SER A 35 -6.10 6.51 -52.59
N ALA A 36 -6.53 7.74 -52.86
CA ALA A 36 -7.16 8.67 -51.94
C ALA A 36 -8.67 8.35 -51.72
N PRO A 37 -9.22 8.52 -50.50
CA PRO A 37 -10.64 8.47 -50.29
C PRO A 37 -11.33 9.73 -50.84
N ARG A 38 -12.46 9.51 -51.55
CA ARG A 38 -13.29 10.51 -52.21
C ARG A 38 -13.71 11.64 -51.28
N LYS A 39 -13.31 12.86 -51.60
CA LYS A 39 -13.90 14.10 -51.07
C LYS A 39 -15.32 14.21 -51.57
N THR A 40 -16.29 14.11 -50.69
CA THR A 40 -17.69 14.53 -50.97
C THR A 40 -17.68 16.03 -51.26
N LYS A 41 -18.14 16.39 -52.47
CA LYS A 41 -18.37 17.77 -52.89
C LYS A 41 -19.50 18.34 -52.02
N ILE A 42 -19.15 19.28 -51.10
CA ILE A 42 -20.12 20.16 -50.47
C ILE A 42 -20.56 21.16 -51.54
N SER A 43 -21.86 21.24 -51.76
CA SER A 43 -22.52 22.14 -52.70
C SER A 43 -22.12 23.59 -52.43
N GLN A 44 -21.63 24.25 -53.50
CA GLN A 44 -21.52 25.69 -53.56
C GLN A 44 -22.93 26.25 -53.58
N ASP A 45 -23.38 26.85 -52.46
CA ASP A 45 -24.34 27.95 -52.41
C ASP A 45 -24.74 28.26 -50.97
N GLU A 46 -23.86 28.90 -50.23
CA GLU A 46 -24.17 29.83 -49.15
C GLU A 46 -22.99 30.76 -48.95
N LYS A 47 -22.98 31.90 -49.59
CA LYS A 47 -22.05 32.99 -49.28
C LYS A 47 -22.25 33.39 -47.82
N PRO A 48 -21.22 33.36 -46.99
CA PRO A 48 -21.37 33.68 -45.58
C PRO A 48 -21.94 35.08 -45.42
N ASN A 49 -23.06 35.19 -44.72
CA ASN A 49 -23.70 36.48 -44.45
C ASN A 49 -22.81 37.32 -43.54
N TRP A 50 -21.91 38.10 -44.12
CA TRP A 50 -20.91 38.94 -43.42
C TRP A 50 -21.55 39.95 -42.48
N VAL A 51 -22.79 40.37 -42.75
CA VAL A 51 -23.55 41.29 -41.88
C VAL A 51 -23.93 40.58 -40.58
N GLU A 52 -24.37 39.34 -40.69
CA GLU A 52 -24.74 38.53 -39.53
C GLU A 52 -23.54 38.13 -38.71
N ILE A 53 -22.43 37.75 -39.38
CA ILE A 53 -21.15 37.47 -38.71
C ILE A 53 -20.64 38.71 -37.96
N LYS A 54 -20.69 39.91 -38.58
CA LYS A 54 -20.31 41.16 -37.89
C LYS A 54 -21.22 41.47 -36.71
N LYS A 55 -22.55 41.27 -36.84
CA LYS A 55 -23.50 41.44 -35.72
C LYS A 55 -23.18 40.46 -34.57
N ARG A 56 -23.00 39.16 -34.86
CA ARG A 56 -22.62 38.14 -33.88
C ARG A 56 -21.28 38.49 -33.19
N THR A 57 -20.27 38.93 -33.95
CA THR A 57 -18.97 39.32 -33.43
C THR A 57 -19.07 40.54 -32.51
N LYS A 58 -19.91 41.54 -32.82
CA LYS A 58 -20.15 42.72 -31.99
C LYS A 58 -20.80 42.31 -30.67
N VAL A 59 -21.84 41.48 -30.71
CA VAL A 59 -22.51 40.94 -29.49
C VAL A 59 -21.51 40.16 -28.62
N ILE A 60 -20.65 39.31 -29.20
CA ILE A 60 -19.64 38.56 -28.50
C ILE A 60 -18.62 39.50 -27.79
N LYS A 61 -18.18 40.57 -28.48
CA LYS A 61 -17.26 41.58 -27.92
C LYS A 61 -17.92 42.35 -26.76
N GLU A 62 -19.16 42.73 -26.87
CA GLU A 62 -19.91 43.43 -25.81
C GLU A 62 -20.11 42.51 -24.59
N ASN A 63 -20.50 41.27 -24.80
CA ASN A 63 -20.65 40.30 -23.71
C ASN A 63 -19.32 40.02 -23.03
N ARG A 64 -18.19 40.00 -23.76
CA ARG A 64 -16.85 39.87 -23.20
C ARG A 64 -16.47 41.10 -22.36
N LYS A 65 -16.79 42.33 -22.80
CA LYS A 65 -16.56 43.53 -22.01
C LYS A 65 -17.39 43.52 -20.71
N LYS A 66 -18.69 43.19 -20.77
CA LYS A 66 -19.55 43.06 -19.58
C LYS A 66 -19.04 42.04 -18.59
N ARG A 67 -18.59 40.87 -19.07
CA ARG A 67 -17.95 39.84 -18.24
C ARG A 67 -16.69 40.33 -17.57
N ASN A 68 -15.79 41.01 -18.30
CA ASN A 68 -14.57 41.54 -17.75
C ASN A 68 -14.83 42.58 -16.64
N HIS A 69 -15.83 43.44 -16.77
CA HIS A 69 -16.23 44.41 -15.75
C HIS A 69 -16.68 43.72 -14.45
N VAL A 70 -17.52 42.68 -14.56
CA VAL A 70 -17.96 41.89 -13.39
C VAL A 70 -16.78 41.20 -12.73
N VAL A 71 -15.89 40.60 -13.50
CA VAL A 71 -14.68 39.95 -12.96
C VAL A 71 -13.80 40.94 -12.19
N GLN A 72 -13.59 42.16 -12.73
CA GLN A 72 -12.78 43.19 -12.07
C GLN A 72 -13.43 43.68 -10.76
N ALA A 73 -14.75 43.91 -10.78
CA ALA A 73 -15.48 44.31 -9.57
C ALA A 73 -15.41 43.24 -8.47
N VAL A 74 -15.60 41.98 -8.83
CA VAL A 74 -15.54 40.87 -7.88
C VAL A 74 -14.10 40.66 -7.35
N LYS A 75 -13.07 40.87 -8.17
CA LYS A 75 -11.67 40.79 -7.73
C LYS A 75 -11.34 41.86 -6.69
N LYS A 76 -11.81 43.09 -6.85
CA LYS A 76 -11.61 44.16 -5.85
C LYS A 76 -12.19 43.72 -4.50
N LEU A 77 -13.43 43.25 -4.47
CA LEU A 77 -14.07 42.76 -3.23
C LEU A 77 -13.33 41.53 -2.65
N PHE A 78 -12.76 40.68 -3.52
CA PHE A 78 -12.02 39.52 -3.09
C PHE A 78 -10.69 39.86 -2.39
N GLU A 79 -9.97 40.90 -2.84
CA GLU A 79 -8.74 41.33 -2.16
C GLU A 79 -9.04 41.83 -0.75
N GLU A 80 -10.18 42.52 -0.52
CA GLU A 80 -10.62 42.87 0.83
C GLU A 80 -11.02 41.64 1.65
N LEU A 81 -11.75 40.69 1.05
CA LEU A 81 -12.21 39.45 1.71
C LEU A 81 -11.05 38.55 2.13
N LYS A 82 -9.97 38.54 1.35
CA LYS A 82 -8.78 37.73 1.59
C LYS A 82 -7.97 38.17 2.81
N ASN A 83 -8.14 39.40 3.26
CA ASN A 83 -7.45 39.93 4.42
C ASN A 83 -7.87 39.15 5.69
N ASN A 84 -6.92 38.56 6.40
CA ASN A 84 -7.17 37.77 7.60
C ASN A 84 -7.84 38.59 8.73
N ASN A 85 -7.61 39.92 8.77
CA ASN A 85 -8.15 40.84 9.76
C ASN A 85 -9.51 41.43 9.35
N CYS A 86 -10.18 40.90 8.31
CA CYS A 86 -11.49 41.38 7.89
C CYS A 86 -12.55 41.10 8.97
N PRO A 87 -13.21 42.13 9.55
CA PRO A 87 -14.25 41.95 10.57
C PRO A 87 -15.41 41.08 10.04
N GLN A 88 -16.04 40.31 10.91
CA GLN A 88 -17.08 39.36 10.52
C GLN A 88 -18.28 40.03 9.83
N GLY A 89 -18.68 41.22 10.31
CA GLY A 89 -19.76 42.02 9.70
C GLY A 89 -19.40 42.47 8.27
N LYS A 90 -18.19 43.04 8.07
CA LYS A 90 -17.69 43.45 6.76
C LYS A 90 -17.57 42.25 5.82
N ARG A 91 -17.12 41.08 6.32
CA ARG A 91 -17.02 39.84 5.54
C ARG A 91 -18.38 39.40 4.99
N LYS A 92 -19.43 39.41 5.81
CA LYS A 92 -20.80 39.10 5.36
C LYS A 92 -21.26 40.03 4.26
N GLN A 93 -21.04 41.37 4.42
CA GLN A 93 -21.44 42.37 3.43
C GLN A 93 -20.69 42.18 2.09
N LEU A 94 -19.38 41.90 2.13
CA LEU A 94 -18.58 41.61 0.93
C LEU A 94 -19.11 40.40 0.19
N LEU A 95 -19.44 39.32 0.91
CA LEU A 95 -20.01 38.11 0.30
C LEU A 95 -21.37 38.35 -0.35
N ILE A 96 -22.24 39.15 0.25
CA ILE A 96 -23.54 39.55 -0.32
C ILE A 96 -23.33 40.38 -1.59
N ASN A 97 -22.43 41.35 -1.58
CA ASN A 97 -22.09 42.15 -2.76
C ASN A 97 -21.55 41.29 -3.90
N MET A 98 -20.63 40.36 -3.58
CA MET A 98 -20.10 39.39 -4.58
C MET A 98 -21.21 38.48 -5.14
N LYS A 99 -22.11 37.97 -4.30
CA LYS A 99 -23.28 37.18 -4.70
C LYS A 99 -24.14 37.95 -5.72
N ASN A 100 -24.46 39.21 -5.42
CA ASN A 100 -25.29 40.05 -6.30
C ASN A 100 -24.63 40.30 -7.66
N LEU A 101 -23.32 40.56 -7.69
CA LEU A 101 -22.55 40.74 -8.94
C LEU A 101 -22.46 39.46 -9.80
N LEU A 102 -22.44 38.30 -9.15
CA LEU A 102 -22.26 37.00 -9.80
C LEU A 102 -23.57 36.33 -10.20
N LYS A 103 -24.71 36.76 -9.70
CA LYS A 103 -26.04 36.19 -9.97
C LYS A 103 -26.31 36.13 -11.48
N GLY A 104 -26.63 34.92 -12.00
CA GLY A 104 -26.87 34.63 -13.41
C GLY A 104 -25.63 34.71 -14.32
N LYS A 105 -24.42 34.94 -13.76
CA LYS A 105 -23.16 35.07 -14.54
C LYS A 105 -22.06 34.15 -14.04
N LEU A 106 -22.25 33.48 -12.91
CA LEU A 106 -21.21 32.69 -12.23
C LEU A 106 -20.69 31.57 -13.14
N SER A 107 -21.55 30.80 -13.79
CA SER A 107 -21.18 29.70 -14.69
C SER A 107 -20.29 30.16 -15.86
N GLN A 108 -20.46 31.41 -16.33
CA GLN A 108 -19.71 31.96 -17.45
C GLN A 108 -18.28 32.41 -17.08
N VAL A 109 -18.07 32.83 -15.82
CA VAL A 109 -16.78 33.41 -15.36
C VAL A 109 -15.93 32.44 -14.56
N VAL A 110 -16.52 31.39 -14.01
CA VAL A 110 -15.91 30.47 -13.03
C VAL A 110 -14.76 29.61 -13.59
N LEU A 111 -14.67 29.45 -14.90
CA LEU A 111 -13.62 28.66 -15.56
C LEU A 111 -12.25 29.34 -15.52
N ALA A 112 -12.21 30.68 -15.32
CA ALA A 112 -10.96 31.41 -15.19
C ALA A 112 -10.28 31.07 -13.85
N HIS A 113 -8.94 30.98 -13.86
CA HIS A 113 -8.16 30.65 -12.67
C HIS A 113 -8.49 31.53 -11.47
N ASP A 114 -8.49 32.84 -11.68
CA ASP A 114 -8.74 33.81 -10.59
C ASP A 114 -10.14 33.68 -10.01
N MET A 115 -11.14 33.54 -10.88
CA MET A 115 -12.53 33.39 -10.45
C MET A 115 -12.76 32.04 -9.75
N SER A 116 -12.08 30.99 -10.18
CA SER A 116 -12.08 29.71 -9.47
C SER A 116 -11.57 29.87 -8.03
N ARG A 117 -10.52 30.65 -7.79
CA ARG A 117 -10.00 30.96 -6.44
C ARG A 117 -10.98 31.82 -5.62
N VAL A 118 -11.61 32.79 -6.25
CA VAL A 118 -12.67 33.60 -5.61
C VAL A 118 -13.79 32.71 -5.08
N VAL A 119 -14.34 31.84 -5.94
CA VAL A 119 -15.43 30.93 -5.57
C VAL A 119 -15.02 29.93 -4.49
N GLN A 120 -13.80 29.41 -4.54
CA GLN A 120 -13.26 28.56 -3.46
C GLN A 120 -13.19 29.31 -2.11
N CYS A 121 -12.81 30.58 -2.13
CA CYS A 121 -12.82 31.41 -0.92
C CYS A 121 -14.25 31.67 -0.44
N MET A 122 -15.17 32.01 -1.33
CA MET A 122 -16.59 32.19 -0.98
C MET A 122 -17.18 30.92 -0.34
N LEU A 123 -16.83 29.72 -0.83
CA LEU A 123 -17.23 28.44 -0.23
C LEU A 123 -16.59 28.22 1.14
N ARG A 124 -15.33 28.63 1.34
CA ARG A 124 -14.61 28.43 2.62
C ARG A 124 -15.13 29.33 3.75
N VAL A 125 -15.45 30.60 3.46
CA VAL A 125 -15.82 31.60 4.47
C VAL A 125 -17.29 31.99 4.43
N GLY A 126 -18.06 31.46 3.47
CA GLY A 126 -19.45 31.78 3.23
C GLY A 126 -20.42 31.14 4.23
N THR A 127 -21.61 31.71 4.29
CA THR A 127 -22.76 31.17 5.02
C THR A 127 -23.53 30.14 4.16
N ALA A 128 -24.49 29.44 4.77
CA ALA A 128 -25.35 28.50 4.08
C ALA A 128 -26.02 29.08 2.81
N ASP A 129 -26.45 30.36 2.87
CA ASP A 129 -27.07 31.07 1.73
C ASP A 129 -26.09 31.27 0.56
N ILE A 130 -24.81 31.51 0.84
CA ILE A 130 -23.77 31.64 -0.18
C ILE A 130 -23.47 30.28 -0.81
N HIS A 131 -23.43 29.24 0.02
CA HIS A 131 -23.22 27.87 -0.46
C HIS A 131 -24.38 27.43 -1.39
N ASP A 132 -25.62 27.64 -0.96
CA ASP A 132 -26.80 27.29 -1.73
C ASP A 132 -26.84 28.07 -3.07
N PHE A 133 -26.53 29.38 -3.03
CA PHE A 133 -26.40 30.21 -4.22
C PHE A 133 -25.37 29.62 -5.22
N ILE A 134 -24.16 29.33 -4.75
CA ILE A 134 -23.08 28.81 -5.61
C ILE A 134 -23.46 27.46 -6.21
N VAL A 135 -24.00 26.54 -5.42
CA VAL A 135 -24.39 25.22 -5.91
C VAL A 135 -25.54 25.30 -6.90
N LYS A 136 -26.54 26.17 -6.68
CA LYS A 136 -27.64 26.40 -7.62
C LYS A 136 -27.17 26.98 -8.95
N GLU A 137 -26.33 28.02 -8.92
CA GLU A 137 -25.80 28.67 -10.14
C GLU A 137 -24.92 27.73 -10.99
N LEU A 138 -24.23 26.79 -10.33
CA LEU A 138 -23.32 25.86 -10.99
C LEU A 138 -23.92 24.47 -11.29
N HIS A 139 -25.18 24.21 -10.89
CA HIS A 139 -25.83 22.91 -10.96
C HIS A 139 -25.61 22.20 -12.31
N ASN A 140 -25.96 22.86 -13.42
CA ASN A 140 -25.87 22.30 -14.76
C ASN A 140 -24.44 22.23 -15.34
N THR A 141 -23.46 22.78 -14.63
CA THR A 141 -22.07 22.87 -15.10
C THR A 141 -21.09 22.10 -14.21
N LEU A 142 -21.55 21.46 -13.13
CA LEU A 142 -20.70 20.76 -12.16
C LEU A 142 -19.80 19.70 -12.81
N THR A 143 -20.35 18.91 -13.71
CA THR A 143 -19.58 17.86 -14.43
C THR A 143 -18.48 18.45 -15.31
N ASP A 144 -18.77 19.58 -16.00
CA ASP A 144 -17.78 20.27 -16.82
C ASP A 144 -16.70 20.94 -15.98
N LEU A 145 -17.09 21.51 -14.83
CA LEU A 145 -16.15 22.09 -13.88
C LEU A 145 -15.17 21.06 -13.31
N ALA A 146 -15.66 19.85 -13.04
CA ALA A 146 -14.83 18.74 -12.59
C ALA A 146 -13.73 18.35 -13.60
N LYS A 147 -14.02 18.46 -14.91
CA LYS A 147 -13.08 18.11 -16.00
C LYS A 147 -12.01 19.20 -16.29
N LYS A 148 -12.10 20.39 -15.67
CA LYS A 148 -11.18 21.50 -15.97
C LYS A 148 -10.13 21.68 -14.86
N LYS A 149 -8.91 22.08 -15.25
CA LYS A 149 -7.72 22.16 -14.38
C LYS A 149 -7.92 23.02 -13.13
N TYR A 150 -8.59 24.16 -13.24
CA TYR A 150 -8.76 25.11 -12.13
C TYR A 150 -10.09 24.96 -11.41
N SER A 151 -11.19 24.84 -12.16
CA SER A 151 -12.53 24.78 -11.58
C SER A 151 -12.83 23.49 -10.81
N ARG A 152 -12.07 22.40 -11.05
CA ARG A 152 -12.14 21.17 -10.23
C ARG A 152 -11.97 21.42 -8.74
N HIS A 153 -11.21 22.46 -8.36
CA HIS A 153 -10.98 22.79 -6.96
C HIS A 153 -12.19 23.44 -6.28
N ILE A 154 -13.12 23.96 -7.09
CA ILE A 154 -14.42 24.44 -6.58
C ILE A 154 -15.23 23.24 -6.08
N ILE A 155 -15.26 22.15 -6.85
CA ILE A 155 -15.95 20.91 -6.44
C ILE A 155 -15.37 20.42 -5.11
N LYS A 156 -14.05 20.32 -5.01
CA LYS A 156 -13.38 19.91 -3.75
C LYS A 156 -13.72 20.83 -2.58
N SER A 157 -13.75 22.14 -2.81
CA SER A 157 -14.11 23.12 -1.79
C SER A 157 -15.59 23.02 -1.41
N ALA A 158 -16.48 22.80 -2.37
CA ALA A 158 -17.90 22.59 -2.11
C ALA A 158 -18.14 21.31 -1.28
N LEU A 159 -17.53 20.19 -1.65
CA LEU A 159 -17.63 18.95 -0.88
C LEU A 159 -17.14 19.10 0.56
N LYS A 160 -16.11 19.93 0.80
CA LYS A 160 -15.53 20.14 2.12
C LYS A 160 -16.37 21.07 2.99
N HIS A 161 -16.90 22.18 2.45
CA HIS A 161 -17.43 23.29 3.22
C HIS A 161 -18.96 23.40 3.22
N THR A 162 -19.66 22.74 2.28
CA THR A 162 -21.13 22.77 2.27
C THR A 162 -21.74 21.81 3.29
N ASN A 163 -23.00 22.03 3.62
CA ASN A 163 -23.79 21.14 4.46
C ASN A 163 -24.05 19.78 3.80
N SER A 164 -24.53 18.81 4.56
CA SER A 164 -24.80 17.46 4.10
C SER A 164 -25.77 17.43 2.89
N ASN A 165 -26.84 18.20 2.92
CA ASN A 165 -27.85 18.19 1.87
C ASN A 165 -27.30 18.67 0.50
N LEU A 166 -26.54 19.77 0.50
CA LEU A 166 -25.90 20.28 -0.72
C LEU A 166 -24.82 19.33 -1.22
N ARG A 167 -24.07 18.72 -0.30
CA ARG A 167 -23.08 17.71 -0.65
C ARG A 167 -23.71 16.51 -1.34
N ARG A 168 -24.84 15.98 -0.84
CA ARG A 168 -25.57 14.87 -1.50
C ARG A 168 -26.03 15.26 -2.90
N LYS A 169 -26.53 16.49 -3.11
CA LYS A 169 -26.90 16.98 -4.44
C LYS A 169 -25.71 16.99 -5.39
N ILE A 170 -24.55 17.50 -4.94
CA ILE A 170 -23.32 17.53 -5.74
C ILE A 170 -22.88 16.10 -6.12
N ILE A 171 -22.85 15.20 -5.14
CA ILE A 171 -22.46 13.80 -5.35
C ILE A 171 -23.43 13.13 -6.32
N GLY A 172 -24.74 13.32 -6.19
CA GLY A 172 -25.75 12.75 -7.10
C GLY A 172 -25.48 13.16 -8.55
N ILE A 173 -25.30 14.45 -8.81
CA ILE A 173 -25.03 14.96 -10.17
C ILE A 173 -23.74 14.37 -10.76
N LEU A 174 -22.66 14.34 -9.97
CA LEU A 174 -21.37 13.82 -10.43
C LEU A 174 -21.40 12.29 -10.61
N SER A 175 -22.22 11.60 -9.84
CA SER A 175 -22.37 10.14 -9.94
C SER A 175 -23.05 9.69 -11.23
N GLU A 176 -23.94 10.50 -11.81
CA GLU A 176 -24.60 10.19 -13.10
C GLU A 176 -23.59 10.08 -14.24
N ASP A 177 -22.52 10.91 -14.22
CA ASP A 177 -21.46 10.95 -15.22
C ASP A 177 -20.16 10.27 -14.74
N ALA A 178 -20.22 9.41 -13.74
CA ALA A 178 -19.04 8.86 -13.07
C ALA A 178 -18.05 8.20 -14.04
N LEU A 179 -18.53 7.44 -15.03
CA LEU A 179 -17.68 6.77 -16.03
C LEU A 179 -16.85 7.79 -16.85
N ALA A 180 -17.50 8.87 -17.31
CA ALA A 180 -16.84 9.93 -18.07
C ALA A 180 -15.85 10.73 -17.19
N LEU A 181 -16.20 10.97 -15.92
CA LEU A 181 -15.34 11.66 -14.96
C LEU A 181 -14.12 10.83 -14.58
N MET A 182 -14.25 9.54 -14.35
CA MET A 182 -13.13 8.64 -14.08
C MET A 182 -12.21 8.49 -15.30
N SER A 183 -12.75 8.56 -16.50
CA SER A 183 -11.98 8.51 -17.74
C SER A 183 -11.03 9.68 -17.95
N SER A 184 -11.18 10.78 -17.22
CA SER A 184 -10.34 11.98 -17.31
C SER A 184 -9.31 12.03 -16.18
N LYS A 185 -8.02 12.24 -16.48
CA LYS A 185 -6.93 12.42 -15.50
C LYS A 185 -7.21 13.58 -14.53
N ILE A 186 -7.99 14.58 -14.93
CA ILE A 186 -8.28 15.77 -14.11
C ILE A 186 -9.38 15.49 -13.10
N SER A 187 -10.45 14.79 -13.49
CA SER A 187 -11.63 14.55 -12.64
C SER A 187 -11.59 13.25 -11.86
N SER A 188 -10.85 12.23 -12.33
CA SER A 188 -10.72 10.96 -11.63
C SER A 188 -10.35 11.10 -10.14
N PRO A 189 -9.40 11.96 -9.74
CA PRO A 189 -9.09 12.15 -8.31
C PRO A 189 -10.22 12.78 -7.49
N ILE A 190 -11.19 13.42 -8.14
CA ILE A 190 -12.38 13.94 -7.44
C ILE A 190 -13.34 12.79 -7.15
N MET A 191 -13.56 11.92 -8.13
CA MET A 191 -14.42 10.74 -7.96
C MET A 191 -13.88 9.81 -6.88
N GLU A 192 -12.55 9.60 -6.83
CA GLU A 192 -11.89 8.86 -5.75
C GLU A 192 -12.12 9.52 -4.38
N GLU A 193 -11.94 10.84 -4.29
CA GLU A 193 -12.15 11.55 -3.03
C GLU A 193 -13.62 11.50 -2.58
N ILE A 194 -14.58 11.58 -3.51
CA ILE A 194 -16.00 11.40 -3.24
C ILE A 194 -16.25 9.99 -2.71
N TYR A 195 -15.77 8.96 -3.39
CA TYR A 195 -16.00 7.57 -3.06
C TYR A 195 -15.44 7.18 -1.69
N ILE A 196 -14.23 7.68 -1.37
CA ILE A 196 -13.54 7.32 -0.12
C ILE A 196 -14.09 8.10 1.06
N LYS A 197 -14.28 9.44 0.91
CA LYS A 197 -14.50 10.34 2.06
C LYS A 197 -15.94 10.77 2.27
N TYR A 198 -16.73 10.87 1.20
CA TYR A 198 -18.03 11.56 1.27
C TYR A 198 -19.23 10.68 0.93
N ALA A 199 -19.07 9.71 0.04
CA ALA A 199 -20.16 8.89 -0.45
C ALA A 199 -20.64 7.87 0.60
N ASN A 200 -21.96 7.78 0.79
CA ASN A 200 -22.59 6.71 1.55
C ASN A 200 -22.67 5.41 0.72
N ALA A 201 -23.19 4.33 1.31
CA ALA A 201 -23.28 3.02 0.66
C ALA A 201 -24.06 3.07 -0.68
N ASN A 202 -25.22 3.76 -0.70
CA ASN A 202 -26.05 3.89 -1.89
C ASN A 202 -25.35 4.69 -3.00
N GLU A 203 -24.70 5.81 -2.65
CA GLU A 203 -23.95 6.63 -3.60
C GLU A 203 -22.74 5.88 -4.16
N LYS A 204 -22.04 5.09 -3.34
CA LYS A 204 -20.98 4.18 -3.82
C LYS A 204 -21.53 3.15 -4.79
N ALA A 205 -22.69 2.58 -4.52
CA ALA A 205 -23.36 1.66 -5.44
C ALA A 205 -23.71 2.36 -6.77
N THR A 206 -24.28 3.56 -6.72
CA THR A 206 -24.62 4.35 -7.92
C THR A 206 -23.38 4.65 -8.78
N ILE A 207 -22.26 5.04 -8.17
CA ILE A 207 -20.99 5.27 -8.86
C ILE A 207 -20.51 4.00 -9.57
N LYS A 208 -20.58 2.83 -8.92
CA LYS A 208 -20.21 1.54 -9.52
C LYS A 208 -21.14 1.14 -10.65
N GLN A 209 -22.44 1.35 -10.49
CA GLN A 209 -23.46 1.07 -11.52
C GLN A 209 -23.19 1.78 -12.85
N CYS A 210 -22.53 2.93 -12.82
CA CYS A 210 -22.10 3.60 -14.05
C CYS A 210 -21.06 2.80 -14.85
N ILE A 211 -20.24 1.99 -14.16
CA ILE A 211 -19.29 1.10 -14.83
C ILE A 211 -19.98 -0.19 -15.28
N TYR A 212 -21.02 -0.65 -14.56
CA TYR A 212 -21.79 -1.84 -14.95
C TYR A 212 -22.58 -1.63 -16.25
N GLY A 213 -22.86 -0.39 -16.62
CA GLY A 213 -23.49 -0.01 -17.88
C GLY A 213 -24.99 0.26 -17.77
N ASP A 214 -25.55 0.71 -18.90
CA ASP A 214 -26.93 1.24 -18.92
C ASP A 214 -27.98 0.14 -18.74
N ILE A 215 -27.72 -1.09 -19.18
CA ILE A 215 -28.61 -2.25 -18.95
C ILE A 215 -28.79 -2.47 -17.45
N TYR A 216 -27.70 -2.48 -16.68
CA TYR A 216 -27.75 -2.62 -15.22
C TYR A 216 -28.49 -1.46 -14.55
N LYS A 217 -28.22 -0.22 -14.97
CA LYS A 217 -28.93 0.97 -14.45
C LYS A 217 -30.43 0.91 -14.72
N GLY A 218 -30.83 0.36 -15.88
CA GLY A 218 -32.24 0.20 -16.26
C GLY A 218 -33.04 -0.70 -15.33
N LEU A 219 -32.39 -1.65 -14.65
CA LEU A 219 -33.04 -2.55 -13.70
C LEU A 219 -33.48 -1.85 -12.40
N LYS A 220 -32.99 -0.63 -12.12
CA LYS A 220 -33.28 0.19 -10.92
C LYS A 220 -33.23 -0.62 -9.61
N THR A 221 -32.33 -1.60 -9.56
CA THR A 221 -32.17 -2.48 -8.39
C THR A 221 -31.51 -1.76 -7.22
N THR A 222 -31.94 -2.09 -6.01
CA THR A 222 -31.30 -1.69 -4.76
C THR A 222 -30.12 -2.59 -4.39
N GLU A 223 -30.00 -3.75 -5.08
CA GLU A 223 -28.89 -4.68 -4.87
C GLU A 223 -27.57 -4.05 -5.25
N SER A 224 -26.60 -4.17 -4.34
CA SER A 224 -25.26 -3.59 -4.51
C SER A 224 -24.27 -4.54 -5.20
N LYS A 225 -24.60 -5.84 -5.26
CA LYS A 225 -23.72 -6.89 -5.81
C LYS A 225 -24.15 -7.33 -7.19
N VAL A 226 -23.25 -7.23 -8.16
CA VAL A 226 -23.50 -7.64 -9.57
C VAL A 226 -23.91 -9.11 -9.65
N ASP A 227 -23.25 -10.00 -8.91
CA ASP A 227 -23.55 -11.44 -8.91
C ASP A 227 -25.01 -11.73 -8.52
N ALA A 228 -25.54 -11.05 -7.52
CA ALA A 228 -26.93 -11.23 -7.08
C ALA A 228 -27.92 -10.80 -8.18
N VAL A 229 -27.66 -9.67 -8.83
CA VAL A 229 -28.51 -9.16 -9.91
C VAL A 229 -28.46 -10.05 -11.16
N CYS A 230 -27.29 -10.57 -11.50
CA CYS A 230 -27.12 -11.50 -12.61
C CYS A 230 -27.83 -12.84 -12.36
N LYS A 231 -27.84 -13.32 -11.12
CA LYS A 231 -28.60 -14.53 -10.75
C LYS A 231 -30.12 -14.33 -10.80
N GLN A 232 -30.60 -13.13 -10.48
CA GLN A 232 -32.01 -12.79 -10.57
C GLN A 232 -32.47 -12.56 -12.03
N ASN A 233 -31.55 -12.20 -12.93
CA ASN A 233 -31.83 -11.89 -14.33
C ASN A 233 -30.85 -12.64 -15.27
N PRO A 234 -30.97 -13.97 -15.40
CA PRO A 234 -30.02 -14.81 -16.13
C PRO A 234 -29.91 -14.42 -17.61
N ASP A 235 -31.00 -13.99 -18.23
CA ASP A 235 -31.07 -13.61 -19.63
C ASP A 235 -30.27 -12.32 -19.95
N LEU A 236 -30.19 -11.41 -18.99
CA LEU A 236 -29.47 -10.15 -19.12
C LEU A 236 -28.01 -10.25 -18.65
N ALA A 237 -27.66 -11.28 -17.89
CA ALA A 237 -26.34 -11.45 -17.32
C ALA A 237 -25.20 -11.40 -18.36
N PRO A 238 -25.26 -12.06 -19.52
CA PRO A 238 -24.20 -11.98 -20.55
C PRO A 238 -24.00 -10.55 -21.08
N ALA A 239 -25.09 -9.81 -21.30
CA ALA A 239 -25.03 -8.44 -21.78
C ALA A 239 -24.45 -7.49 -20.71
N ILE A 240 -24.80 -7.68 -19.44
CA ILE A 240 -24.23 -6.95 -18.30
C ILE A 240 -22.73 -7.24 -18.19
N HIS A 241 -22.31 -8.50 -18.22
CA HIS A 241 -20.90 -8.89 -18.15
C HIS A 241 -20.08 -8.27 -19.29
N THR A 242 -20.62 -8.29 -20.52
CA THR A 242 -19.98 -7.68 -21.69
C THR A 242 -19.84 -6.16 -21.52
N ALA A 243 -20.87 -5.48 -21.01
CA ALA A 243 -20.83 -4.05 -20.75
C ALA A 243 -19.77 -3.70 -19.69
N ILE A 244 -19.73 -4.43 -18.57
CA ILE A 244 -18.73 -4.24 -17.51
C ILE A 244 -17.33 -4.45 -18.06
N LYS A 245 -17.08 -5.57 -18.77
CA LYS A 245 -15.80 -5.90 -19.39
C LYS A 245 -15.32 -4.77 -20.29
N ASN A 246 -16.17 -4.31 -21.22
CA ASN A 246 -15.83 -3.24 -22.15
C ASN A 246 -15.51 -1.91 -21.46
N ASN A 247 -16.27 -1.54 -20.43
CA ASN A 247 -16.04 -0.31 -19.67
C ASN A 247 -14.75 -0.40 -18.85
N LEU A 248 -14.50 -1.53 -18.19
CA LEU A 248 -13.26 -1.78 -17.44
C LEU A 248 -12.04 -1.73 -18.36
N LEU A 249 -12.08 -2.36 -19.52
CA LEU A 249 -10.98 -2.36 -20.47
C LEU A 249 -10.65 -0.94 -20.95
N LYS A 250 -11.67 -0.12 -21.28
CA LYS A 250 -11.48 1.30 -21.64
C LYS A 250 -10.85 2.11 -20.48
N LEU A 251 -11.22 1.82 -19.24
CA LEU A 251 -10.65 2.49 -18.07
C LEU A 251 -9.23 2.03 -17.80
N LEU A 252 -8.95 0.73 -17.78
CA LEU A 252 -7.65 0.15 -17.47
C LEU A 252 -6.56 0.41 -18.52
N GLN A 253 -6.91 0.90 -19.71
CA GLN A 253 -5.94 1.46 -20.64
C GLN A 253 -5.27 2.73 -20.11
N LYS A 254 -5.84 3.35 -19.08
CA LYS A 254 -5.34 4.61 -18.49
C LYS A 254 -4.65 4.31 -17.16
N GLU A 255 -3.39 4.68 -17.04
CA GLU A 255 -2.57 4.43 -15.84
C GLU A 255 -3.25 4.86 -14.54
N TRP A 256 -3.86 6.07 -14.51
CA TRP A 256 -4.52 6.57 -13.30
C TRP A 256 -5.76 5.77 -12.89
N CYS A 257 -6.42 5.06 -13.84
CA CYS A 257 -7.54 4.18 -13.54
C CYS A 257 -7.09 2.85 -12.94
N CYS A 258 -5.89 2.37 -13.29
CA CYS A 258 -5.31 1.18 -12.64
C CYS A 258 -5.09 1.41 -11.14
N LYS A 259 -4.80 2.65 -10.74
CA LYS A 259 -4.61 3.06 -9.34
C LYS A 259 -5.91 3.48 -8.64
N SER A 260 -7.06 3.35 -9.30
CA SER A 260 -8.37 3.73 -8.80
C SER A 260 -8.99 2.64 -7.93
N ILE A 261 -9.42 3.00 -6.72
CA ILE A 261 -10.15 2.08 -5.83
C ILE A 261 -11.47 1.66 -6.48
N ILE A 262 -12.19 2.60 -7.12
CA ILE A 262 -13.48 2.33 -7.76
C ILE A 262 -13.33 1.28 -8.85
N VAL A 263 -12.36 1.49 -9.75
CA VAL A 263 -12.12 0.60 -10.91
C VAL A 263 -11.66 -0.78 -10.46
N THR A 264 -10.73 -0.84 -9.49
CA THR A 264 -10.22 -2.12 -8.98
C THR A 264 -11.27 -2.90 -8.19
N THR A 265 -12.14 -2.22 -7.45
CA THR A 265 -13.28 -2.86 -6.77
C THR A 265 -14.25 -3.47 -7.78
N VAL A 266 -14.66 -2.71 -8.81
CA VAL A 266 -15.57 -3.22 -9.86
C VAL A 266 -14.93 -4.37 -10.65
N ALA A 267 -13.62 -4.30 -10.91
CA ALA A 267 -12.91 -5.38 -11.60
C ALA A 267 -12.89 -6.69 -10.77
N ASN A 268 -12.73 -6.60 -9.45
CA ASN A 268 -12.85 -7.79 -8.59
C ASN A 268 -14.27 -8.35 -8.55
N GLU A 269 -15.29 -7.49 -8.50
CA GLU A 269 -16.69 -7.90 -8.56
C GLU A 269 -16.98 -8.60 -9.90
N PHE A 270 -16.48 -8.07 -11.00
CA PHE A 270 -16.60 -8.70 -12.33
C PHE A 270 -15.94 -10.09 -12.35
N LEU A 271 -14.71 -10.22 -11.88
CA LEU A 271 -14.00 -11.50 -11.83
C LEU A 271 -14.67 -12.54 -10.92
N SER A 272 -15.49 -12.12 -9.96
CA SER A 272 -16.21 -13.06 -9.09
C SER A 272 -17.46 -13.68 -9.73
N CYS A 273 -18.01 -13.04 -10.79
CA CYS A 273 -19.28 -13.46 -11.38
C CYS A 273 -19.19 -13.75 -12.89
N CYS A 274 -18.11 -13.38 -13.57
CA CYS A 274 -17.97 -13.59 -15.02
C CYS A 274 -17.71 -15.07 -15.38
N GLN A 275 -17.98 -15.41 -16.65
CA GLN A 275 -17.67 -16.74 -17.20
C GLN A 275 -16.16 -16.97 -17.32
N LYS A 276 -15.73 -18.25 -17.37
CA LYS A 276 -14.32 -18.62 -17.42
C LYS A 276 -13.56 -17.98 -18.59
N GLN A 277 -14.18 -17.92 -19.78
CA GLN A 277 -13.57 -17.32 -20.96
C GLN A 277 -13.33 -15.82 -20.77
N ASP A 278 -14.35 -15.06 -20.34
CA ASP A 278 -14.23 -13.63 -20.06
C ASP A 278 -13.20 -13.34 -18.96
N ARG A 279 -13.15 -14.21 -17.93
CA ARG A 279 -12.16 -14.13 -16.87
C ARG A 279 -10.74 -14.24 -17.43
N GLN A 280 -10.47 -15.26 -18.28
CA GLN A 280 -9.15 -15.46 -18.85
C GLN A 280 -8.74 -14.29 -19.73
N GLU A 281 -9.58 -13.86 -20.65
CA GLU A 281 -9.32 -12.71 -21.52
C GLU A 281 -9.04 -11.43 -20.73
N PHE A 282 -9.82 -11.19 -19.67
CA PHE A 282 -9.63 -10.02 -18.82
C PHE A 282 -8.30 -10.07 -18.05
N LEU A 283 -7.96 -11.24 -17.47
CA LEU A 283 -6.71 -11.44 -16.76
C LEU A 283 -5.50 -11.28 -17.68
N ASP A 284 -5.56 -11.79 -18.92
CA ASP A 284 -4.49 -11.64 -19.91
C ASP A 284 -4.20 -10.15 -20.23
N LEU A 285 -5.25 -9.33 -20.32
CA LEU A 285 -5.10 -7.91 -20.58
C LEU A 285 -4.51 -7.12 -19.41
N ILE A 286 -4.79 -7.50 -18.16
CA ILE A 286 -4.29 -6.79 -16.98
C ILE A 286 -2.89 -7.23 -16.52
N LYS A 287 -2.34 -8.35 -17.01
CA LYS A 287 -0.99 -8.82 -16.65
C LYS A 287 0.08 -7.73 -16.80
N SER A 288 0.03 -6.96 -17.89
CA SER A 288 0.96 -5.86 -18.15
C SER A 288 0.74 -4.64 -17.22
N LYS A 289 -0.37 -4.59 -16.49
CA LYS A 289 -0.75 -3.48 -15.61
C LYS A 289 -0.51 -3.77 -14.13
N VAL A 290 0.02 -4.94 -13.79
CA VAL A 290 0.28 -5.35 -12.41
C VAL A 290 1.03 -4.29 -11.59
N PRO A 291 2.11 -3.63 -12.07
CA PRO A 291 2.81 -2.60 -11.30
C PRO A 291 1.96 -1.39 -10.92
N ASP A 292 0.95 -1.07 -11.71
CA ASP A 292 0.03 0.05 -11.44
C ASP A 292 -1.15 -0.37 -10.56
N LEU A 293 -1.56 -1.63 -10.62
CA LEU A 293 -2.69 -2.18 -9.85
C LEU A 293 -2.37 -2.32 -8.36
N ILE A 294 -1.15 -2.69 -8.00
CA ILE A 294 -0.73 -3.03 -6.63
C ILE A 294 -0.79 -1.86 -5.62
N VAL A 295 -1.20 -0.68 -6.05
CA VAL A 295 -1.33 0.52 -5.20
C VAL A 295 -2.55 0.44 -4.27
N THR A 296 -3.60 -0.28 -4.67
CA THR A 296 -4.84 -0.42 -3.89
C THR A 296 -5.01 -1.86 -3.36
N LYS A 297 -5.81 -2.03 -2.32
CA LYS A 297 -6.13 -3.36 -1.77
C LYS A 297 -6.74 -4.28 -2.82
N ASP A 298 -7.78 -3.81 -3.50
CA ASP A 298 -8.46 -4.57 -4.55
C ASP A 298 -7.56 -4.78 -5.77
N GLY A 299 -6.70 -3.80 -6.08
CA GLY A 299 -5.70 -3.90 -7.13
C GLY A 299 -4.63 -4.95 -6.83
N CYS A 300 -4.17 -5.07 -5.57
CA CYS A 300 -3.28 -6.17 -5.17
C CYS A 300 -3.93 -7.54 -5.40
N TYR A 301 -5.21 -7.69 -5.07
CA TYR A 301 -5.92 -8.94 -5.30
C TYR A 301 -6.10 -9.25 -6.81
N LEU A 302 -6.38 -8.23 -7.63
CA LEU A 302 -6.37 -8.38 -9.09
C LEU A 302 -5.00 -8.80 -9.62
N ALA A 303 -3.93 -8.18 -9.10
CA ALA A 303 -2.56 -8.52 -9.46
C ALA A 303 -2.19 -9.96 -9.08
N MET A 304 -2.66 -10.44 -7.91
CA MET A 304 -2.50 -11.85 -7.51
C MET A 304 -3.19 -12.78 -8.52
N GLN A 305 -4.43 -12.51 -8.89
CA GLN A 305 -5.14 -13.32 -9.88
C GLN A 305 -4.46 -13.28 -11.26
N ALA A 306 -3.96 -12.11 -11.67
CA ALA A 306 -3.25 -11.97 -12.94
C ALA A 306 -1.95 -12.79 -12.96
N ILE A 307 -1.16 -12.80 -11.87
CA ILE A 307 0.10 -13.55 -11.83
C ILE A 307 -0.11 -15.06 -11.68
N TRP A 308 -1.19 -15.49 -11.02
CA TRP A 308 -1.54 -16.92 -10.96
C TRP A 308 -1.87 -17.47 -12.36
N ASN A 309 -2.47 -16.67 -13.22
CA ASN A 309 -2.80 -17.02 -14.61
C ASN A 309 -1.71 -16.65 -15.62
N ALA A 310 -0.55 -16.19 -15.15
CA ALA A 310 0.56 -15.83 -16.01
C ALA A 310 1.47 -17.04 -16.27
N ASN A 311 1.97 -17.17 -17.50
CA ASN A 311 3.00 -18.16 -17.84
C ASN A 311 4.37 -17.74 -17.28
N THR A 312 5.36 -18.64 -17.37
CA THR A 312 6.71 -18.42 -16.80
C THR A 312 7.40 -17.17 -17.36
N LYS A 313 7.23 -16.86 -18.66
CA LYS A 313 7.82 -15.66 -19.28
C LYS A 313 7.16 -14.38 -18.76
N GLU A 314 5.82 -14.38 -18.68
CA GLU A 314 5.05 -13.26 -18.14
C GLU A 314 5.35 -13.02 -16.67
N LYS A 315 5.40 -14.06 -15.83
CA LYS A 315 5.81 -13.98 -14.42
C LYS A 315 7.17 -13.32 -14.28
N LYS A 316 8.14 -13.69 -15.13
CA LYS A 316 9.48 -13.09 -15.13
C LYS A 316 9.46 -11.59 -15.45
N VAL A 317 8.65 -11.16 -16.40
CA VAL A 317 8.49 -9.72 -16.73
C VAL A 317 7.86 -8.98 -15.56
N ILE A 318 6.77 -9.52 -15.00
CA ILE A 318 6.07 -8.92 -13.86
C ILE A 318 7.02 -8.77 -12.66
N VAL A 319 7.69 -9.85 -12.23
CA VAL A 319 8.59 -9.80 -11.06
C VAL A 319 9.72 -8.79 -11.25
N LYS A 320 10.30 -8.71 -12.45
CA LYS A 320 11.35 -7.71 -12.76
C LYS A 320 10.82 -6.27 -12.65
N SER A 321 9.60 -6.01 -13.10
CA SER A 321 9.00 -4.67 -13.05
C SER A 321 8.66 -4.18 -11.63
N LEU A 322 8.67 -5.08 -10.64
CA LEU A 322 8.33 -4.78 -9.24
C LEU A 322 9.54 -4.45 -8.36
N GLN A 323 10.77 -4.60 -8.85
CA GLN A 323 11.99 -4.50 -8.03
C GLN A 323 12.07 -3.23 -7.17
N GLU A 324 11.70 -2.08 -7.74
CA GLU A 324 11.74 -0.80 -7.02
C GLU A 324 10.55 -0.61 -6.05
N GLN A 325 9.53 -1.46 -6.16
CA GLN A 325 8.31 -1.37 -5.35
C GLN A 325 8.28 -2.42 -4.22
N VAL A 326 9.26 -3.30 -4.13
CA VAL A 326 9.30 -4.42 -3.16
C VAL A 326 9.17 -3.91 -1.73
N ILE A 327 9.94 -2.90 -1.32
CA ILE A 327 9.90 -2.40 0.06
C ILE A 327 8.61 -1.66 0.39
N PRO A 328 8.10 -0.72 -0.42
CA PRO A 328 6.77 -0.15 -0.22
C PRO A 328 5.66 -1.21 -0.15
N LEU A 329 5.70 -2.23 -1.01
CA LEU A 329 4.74 -3.34 -0.99
C LEU A 329 4.84 -4.15 0.29
N ALA A 330 6.05 -4.53 0.69
CA ALA A 330 6.27 -5.30 1.92
C ALA A 330 5.70 -4.60 3.16
N LYS A 331 5.72 -3.28 3.19
CA LYS A 331 5.25 -2.46 4.32
C LYS A 331 3.76 -2.16 4.28
N SER A 332 3.05 -2.51 3.21
CA SER A 332 1.60 -2.32 3.08
C SER A 332 0.83 -3.62 3.36
N ASP A 333 -0.37 -3.50 3.91
CA ASP A 333 -1.22 -4.66 4.23
C ASP A 333 -1.46 -5.56 3.00
N SER A 334 -2.01 -5.00 1.94
CA SER A 334 -2.34 -5.74 0.72
C SER A 334 -1.11 -6.13 -0.10
N GLY A 335 -0.06 -5.26 -0.13
CA GLY A 335 1.17 -5.54 -0.85
C GLY A 335 1.97 -6.70 -0.24
N SER A 336 1.94 -6.85 1.10
CA SER A 336 2.56 -8.00 1.75
C SER A 336 1.93 -9.33 1.28
N PHE A 337 0.60 -9.40 1.17
CA PHE A 337 -0.07 -10.59 0.63
C PHE A 337 0.26 -10.85 -0.84
N PHE A 338 0.43 -9.80 -1.63
CA PHE A 338 0.89 -9.94 -3.01
C PHE A 338 2.28 -10.57 -3.06
N ILE A 339 3.23 -10.15 -2.19
CA ILE A 339 4.56 -10.77 -2.10
C ILE A 339 4.46 -12.24 -1.67
N LEU A 340 3.60 -12.58 -0.71
CA LEU A 340 3.36 -13.99 -0.34
C LEU A 340 2.88 -14.81 -1.52
N SER A 341 1.98 -14.26 -2.33
CA SER A 341 1.48 -14.96 -3.52
C SER A 341 2.58 -15.19 -4.58
N LEU A 342 3.60 -14.32 -4.64
CA LEU A 342 4.78 -14.56 -5.50
C LEU A 342 5.58 -15.77 -5.01
N PHE A 343 5.77 -15.94 -3.71
CA PHE A 343 6.44 -17.11 -3.15
C PHE A 343 5.72 -18.40 -3.48
N ASP A 344 4.39 -18.36 -3.56
CA ASP A 344 3.56 -19.53 -3.83
C ASP A 344 3.44 -19.87 -5.32
N CYS A 345 3.61 -18.89 -6.23
CA CYS A 345 3.32 -19.12 -7.65
C CYS A 345 4.50 -18.95 -8.61
N VAL A 346 5.66 -18.43 -8.17
CA VAL A 346 6.82 -18.21 -9.05
C VAL A 346 7.86 -19.30 -8.86
N ASP A 347 8.02 -20.17 -9.87
CA ASP A 347 8.97 -21.30 -9.83
C ASP A 347 10.44 -20.89 -10.01
N ASP A 348 10.71 -19.73 -10.62
CA ASP A 348 12.07 -19.19 -10.80
C ASP A 348 12.57 -18.57 -9.48
N THR A 349 13.06 -19.42 -8.59
CA THR A 349 13.58 -19.03 -7.27
C THR A 349 14.86 -18.20 -7.37
N VAL A 350 15.65 -18.34 -8.45
CA VAL A 350 16.82 -17.51 -8.71
C VAL A 350 16.40 -16.06 -9.01
N LEU A 351 15.35 -15.90 -9.81
CA LEU A 351 14.76 -14.60 -10.07
C LEU A 351 14.20 -13.98 -8.77
N MET A 352 13.46 -14.75 -7.99
CA MET A 352 12.90 -14.30 -6.71
C MET A 352 13.99 -13.88 -5.72
N LYS A 353 15.11 -14.62 -5.64
CA LYS A 353 16.28 -14.26 -4.84
C LYS A 353 16.80 -12.88 -5.24
N LYS A 354 17.01 -12.64 -6.55
CA LYS A 354 17.61 -11.40 -7.06
C LYS A 354 16.65 -10.20 -6.99
N ALA A 355 15.37 -10.40 -7.32
CA ALA A 355 14.42 -9.32 -7.49
C ALA A 355 13.69 -8.94 -6.20
N VAL A 356 13.42 -9.90 -5.32
CA VAL A 356 12.61 -9.71 -4.12
C VAL A 356 13.41 -9.92 -2.84
N LEU A 357 13.97 -11.13 -2.62
CA LEU A 357 14.62 -11.45 -1.35
C LEU A 357 15.85 -10.60 -1.08
N SER A 358 16.68 -10.30 -2.09
CA SER A 358 17.86 -9.44 -1.90
C SER A 358 17.47 -8.04 -1.43
N LYS A 359 16.39 -7.48 -1.93
CA LYS A 359 15.87 -6.18 -1.48
C LYS A 359 15.33 -6.25 -0.05
N LEU A 360 14.57 -7.30 0.29
CA LEU A 360 14.08 -7.52 1.65
C LEU A 360 15.24 -7.67 2.65
N CYS A 361 16.30 -8.41 2.29
CA CYS A 361 17.48 -8.57 3.13
C CYS A 361 18.32 -7.29 3.26
N GLN A 362 18.41 -6.46 2.22
CA GLN A 362 19.09 -5.16 2.29
C GLN A 362 18.41 -4.17 3.24
N HIS A 363 17.08 -4.29 3.42
CA HIS A 363 16.25 -3.44 4.28
C HIS A 363 15.62 -4.24 5.43
N LEU A 364 16.34 -5.23 5.95
CA LEU A 364 15.79 -6.25 6.85
C LEU A 364 15.18 -5.65 8.12
N GLU A 365 15.85 -4.72 8.77
CA GLU A 365 15.34 -4.05 9.98
C GLU A 365 14.06 -3.29 9.70
N GLU A 366 14.03 -2.49 8.62
CA GLU A 366 12.85 -1.72 8.21
C GLU A 366 11.65 -2.62 7.93
N VAL A 367 11.89 -3.77 7.29
CA VAL A 367 10.88 -4.77 6.97
C VAL A 367 10.38 -5.47 8.24
N LEU A 368 11.26 -5.89 9.12
CA LEU A 368 10.90 -6.61 10.35
C LEU A 368 10.24 -5.72 11.40
N MET A 369 10.59 -4.44 11.47
CA MET A 369 9.92 -3.47 12.36
C MET A 369 8.48 -3.19 11.90
N ASN A 370 8.19 -3.33 10.61
CA ASN A 370 6.83 -3.18 10.09
C ASN A 370 6.02 -4.48 10.28
N ASN A 371 4.79 -4.38 10.78
CA ASN A 371 3.94 -5.54 11.04
C ASN A 371 3.63 -6.38 9.79
N HIS A 372 3.45 -5.73 8.65
CA HIS A 372 3.16 -6.41 7.39
C HIS A 372 4.43 -7.04 6.79
N GLY A 373 5.55 -6.31 6.84
CA GLY A 373 6.85 -6.81 6.39
C GLY A 373 7.31 -8.02 7.21
N ARG A 374 7.18 -7.96 8.52
CA ARG A 374 7.49 -9.08 9.42
C ARG A 374 6.72 -10.35 9.07
N ARG A 375 5.43 -10.23 8.70
CA ARG A 375 4.61 -11.36 8.26
C ARG A 375 5.17 -12.08 7.04
N ILE A 376 5.84 -11.36 6.13
CA ILE A 376 6.46 -11.96 4.95
C ILE A 376 7.56 -12.93 5.37
N ILE A 377 8.43 -12.52 6.27
CA ILE A 377 9.52 -13.36 6.78
C ILE A 377 8.96 -14.53 7.61
N MET A 378 7.96 -14.26 8.45
CA MET A 378 7.30 -15.32 9.23
C MET A 378 6.57 -16.33 8.34
N TYR A 379 5.96 -15.92 7.23
CA TYR A 379 5.37 -16.85 6.27
C TYR A 379 6.42 -17.74 5.61
N LEU A 380 7.53 -17.15 5.21
CA LEU A 380 8.60 -17.86 4.53
C LEU A 380 9.20 -18.95 5.44
N PHE A 381 9.51 -18.63 6.70
CA PHE A 381 10.15 -19.57 7.63
C PHE A 381 9.17 -20.46 8.41
N GLY A 382 8.03 -19.93 8.80
CA GLY A 382 7.02 -20.61 9.60
C GLY A 382 5.81 -21.11 8.81
N HIS A 383 5.99 -21.49 7.53
CA HIS A 383 4.88 -21.87 6.65
C HIS A 383 4.01 -23.02 7.20
N GLN A 384 4.60 -23.96 7.91
CA GLN A 384 3.88 -25.07 8.54
C GLN A 384 2.90 -24.58 9.62
N ASP A 385 3.28 -23.50 10.32
CA ASP A 385 2.50 -22.87 11.39
C ASP A 385 1.79 -21.59 10.93
N ALA A 386 1.65 -21.40 9.62
CA ALA A 386 1.04 -20.19 9.04
C ALA A 386 -0.34 -19.85 9.63
N LYS A 387 -1.10 -20.86 10.07
CA LYS A 387 -2.38 -20.71 10.78
C LYS A 387 -2.26 -19.90 12.07
N SER A 388 -1.09 -19.89 12.70
CA SER A 388 -0.84 -19.12 13.92
C SER A 388 -0.65 -17.63 13.66
N PHE A 389 -0.31 -17.24 12.43
CA PHE A 389 0.04 -15.87 12.04
C PHE A 389 -0.97 -15.22 11.10
N PHE A 390 -1.76 -16.02 10.37
CA PHE A 390 -2.70 -15.56 9.36
C PHE A 390 -4.11 -16.06 9.61
N SER A 391 -5.11 -15.24 9.31
CA SER A 391 -6.49 -15.68 9.37
C SER A 391 -6.77 -16.77 8.31
N PRO A 392 -7.72 -17.70 8.59
CA PRO A 392 -8.11 -18.75 7.64
C PRO A 392 -8.49 -18.20 6.26
N ILE A 393 -9.18 -17.04 6.22
CA ILE A 393 -9.63 -16.38 4.98
C ILE A 393 -8.43 -15.99 4.09
N VAL A 394 -7.34 -15.48 4.71
CA VAL A 394 -6.13 -15.09 3.97
C VAL A 394 -5.43 -16.32 3.41
N LEU A 395 -5.29 -17.37 4.23
CA LEU A 395 -4.64 -18.61 3.78
C LEU A 395 -5.43 -19.30 2.66
N GLU A 396 -6.77 -19.26 2.72
CA GLU A 396 -7.63 -19.79 1.67
C GLU A 396 -7.44 -19.03 0.35
N LYS A 397 -7.34 -17.70 0.41
CA LYS A 397 -7.03 -16.89 -0.78
C LYS A 397 -5.65 -17.22 -1.34
N LEU A 398 -4.63 -17.38 -0.51
CA LEU A 398 -3.29 -17.75 -0.97
C LEU A 398 -3.24 -19.16 -1.59
N LYS A 399 -4.03 -20.11 -1.07
CA LYS A 399 -4.13 -21.46 -1.66
C LYS A 399 -4.63 -21.45 -3.11
N GLN A 400 -5.35 -20.42 -3.55
CA GLN A 400 -5.75 -20.30 -4.96
C GLN A 400 -4.53 -20.21 -5.90
N ALA A 401 -3.38 -19.77 -5.41
CA ALA A 401 -2.14 -19.81 -6.18
C ALA A 401 -1.77 -21.22 -6.66
N SER A 402 -1.98 -22.22 -5.80
CA SER A 402 -1.60 -23.61 -6.09
C SER A 402 -2.46 -24.28 -7.17
N THR A 403 -3.60 -23.68 -7.53
CA THR A 403 -4.48 -24.20 -8.61
C THR A 403 -4.02 -23.75 -10.02
N SER A 404 -2.95 -22.99 -10.12
CA SER A 404 -2.43 -22.50 -11.39
C SER A 404 -1.79 -23.62 -12.20
N GLU A 405 -2.23 -23.80 -13.45
CA GLU A 405 -1.67 -24.79 -14.41
C GLU A 405 -0.21 -24.50 -14.78
N TYR A 406 0.28 -23.29 -14.51
CA TYR A 406 1.63 -22.83 -14.85
C TYR A 406 2.66 -23.04 -13.73
N ILE A 407 2.29 -23.72 -12.63
CA ILE A 407 3.19 -24.07 -11.54
C ILE A 407 3.64 -25.53 -11.74
N LYS A 408 4.96 -25.72 -11.84
CA LYS A 408 5.56 -27.03 -12.05
C LYS A 408 6.36 -27.52 -10.84
N LYS A 409 6.94 -26.58 -10.07
CA LYS A 409 7.76 -26.89 -8.90
C LYS A 409 6.88 -27.12 -7.68
N ASP A 410 7.18 -28.15 -6.89
CA ASP A 410 6.51 -28.36 -5.60
C ASP A 410 6.68 -27.17 -4.66
N GLN A 411 5.63 -26.88 -3.87
CA GLN A 411 5.63 -25.74 -2.95
C GLN A 411 6.71 -25.87 -1.87
N LYS A 412 6.91 -27.09 -1.33
CA LYS A 412 7.92 -27.30 -0.29
C LYS A 412 9.32 -27.03 -0.82
N GLN A 413 9.64 -27.56 -2.01
CA GLN A 413 10.91 -27.33 -2.67
C GLN A 413 11.13 -25.83 -2.94
N ARG A 414 10.14 -25.15 -3.51
CA ARG A 414 10.22 -23.72 -3.81
C ARG A 414 10.49 -22.89 -2.56
N LEU A 415 9.73 -23.14 -1.48
CA LEU A 415 9.93 -22.43 -0.21
C LEU A 415 11.29 -22.75 0.43
N SER A 416 11.80 -24.00 0.32
CA SER A 416 13.13 -24.36 0.80
C SER A 416 14.22 -23.55 0.11
N GLU A 417 14.20 -23.50 -1.22
CA GLU A 417 15.17 -22.73 -2.01
C GLU A 417 15.11 -21.22 -1.70
N LEU A 418 13.91 -20.67 -1.42
CA LEU A 418 13.75 -19.27 -1.04
C LEU A 418 14.29 -18.99 0.36
N ARG A 419 14.09 -19.89 1.33
CA ARG A 419 14.63 -19.81 2.69
C ARG A 419 16.16 -19.83 2.67
N GLU A 420 16.74 -20.82 2.01
CA GLU A 420 18.19 -20.96 1.86
C GLU A 420 18.80 -19.70 1.24
N ALA A 421 18.12 -19.09 0.26
CA ALA A 421 18.59 -17.88 -0.41
C ALA A 421 18.74 -16.65 0.50
N CYS A 422 18.02 -16.59 1.63
CA CYS A 422 18.07 -15.45 2.56
C CYS A 422 18.62 -15.81 3.95
N PHE A 423 18.68 -17.09 4.33
CA PHE A 423 19.04 -17.52 5.67
C PHE A 423 20.44 -17.05 6.09
N ALA A 424 21.45 -17.23 5.24
CA ALA A 424 22.81 -16.77 5.51
C ALA A 424 22.90 -15.25 5.78
N ASN A 425 22.15 -14.44 5.02
CA ASN A 425 22.11 -12.99 5.24
C ASN A 425 21.44 -12.62 6.56
N ILE A 426 20.40 -13.36 6.96
CA ILE A 426 19.71 -13.16 8.23
C ILE A 426 20.63 -13.54 9.40
N LEU A 427 21.33 -14.68 9.33
CA LEU A 427 22.30 -15.09 10.36
C LEU A 427 23.43 -14.07 10.52
N LYS A 428 23.98 -13.58 9.41
CA LYS A 428 24.99 -12.51 9.45
C LYS A 428 24.46 -11.23 10.12
N HIS A 429 23.21 -10.89 9.87
CA HIS A 429 22.58 -9.74 10.54
C HIS A 429 22.36 -10.00 12.04
N MET A 430 21.98 -11.23 12.42
CA MET A 430 21.87 -11.62 13.83
C MET A 430 23.21 -11.53 14.56
N GLN A 431 24.30 -11.93 13.91
CA GLN A 431 25.65 -11.80 14.45
C GLN A 431 26.06 -10.34 14.67
N ASN A 432 25.72 -9.45 13.72
CA ASN A 432 26.17 -8.05 13.76
C ASN A 432 25.30 -7.13 14.64
N ALA A 433 24.03 -7.47 14.84
CA ALA A 433 23.05 -6.66 15.59
C ALA A 433 22.13 -7.56 16.45
N PRO A 434 22.68 -8.33 17.42
CA PRO A 434 21.89 -9.29 18.21
C PRO A 434 20.80 -8.61 19.03
N GLU A 435 21.02 -7.38 19.51
CA GLU A 435 20.07 -6.57 20.28
C GLU A 435 18.77 -6.31 19.53
N PHE A 436 18.85 -6.13 18.21
CA PHE A 436 17.67 -5.91 17.38
C PHE A 436 16.69 -7.08 17.46
N TRP A 437 17.19 -8.31 17.37
CA TRP A 437 16.39 -9.52 17.24
C TRP A 437 15.59 -9.92 18.50
N ILE A 438 16.02 -9.45 19.64
CA ILE A 438 15.35 -9.72 20.92
C ILE A 438 14.81 -8.46 21.60
N SER A 439 14.84 -7.31 20.90
CA SER A 439 14.41 -6.01 21.43
C SER A 439 12.96 -5.96 21.89
N ASN A 440 12.08 -6.74 21.29
CA ASN A 440 10.66 -6.83 21.65
C ASN A 440 10.05 -8.19 21.31
N GLY A 441 8.90 -8.50 21.90
CA GLY A 441 8.25 -9.81 21.74
C GLY A 441 7.85 -10.17 20.30
N ALA A 442 7.54 -9.16 19.46
CA ALA A 442 7.15 -9.41 18.07
C ALA A 442 8.36 -9.77 17.19
N LEU A 443 9.49 -9.12 17.38
CA LEU A 443 10.76 -9.48 16.73
C LEU A 443 11.28 -10.82 17.26
N GLY A 444 11.23 -11.03 18.56
CA GLY A 444 11.65 -12.30 19.13
C GLY A 444 10.82 -13.49 18.65
N LEU A 445 9.53 -13.32 18.38
CA LEU A 445 8.73 -14.36 17.74
C LEU A 445 9.22 -14.65 16.32
N ALA A 446 9.56 -13.63 15.54
CA ALA A 446 10.17 -13.81 14.23
C ALA A 446 11.53 -14.49 14.32
N THR A 447 12.38 -14.09 15.28
CA THR A 447 13.67 -14.73 15.56
C THR A 447 13.51 -16.21 15.86
N ALA A 448 12.63 -16.56 16.80
CA ALA A 448 12.36 -17.95 17.14
C ALA A 448 11.84 -18.75 15.92
N THR A 449 10.96 -18.16 15.10
CA THR A 449 10.43 -18.80 13.89
C THR A 449 11.50 -19.02 12.83
N ILE A 450 12.40 -18.06 12.62
CA ILE A 450 13.52 -18.18 11.66
C ILE A 450 14.49 -19.26 12.14
N LEU A 451 14.84 -19.26 13.42
CA LEU A 451 15.79 -20.21 14.00
C LEU A 451 15.21 -21.63 14.15
N GLN A 452 13.90 -21.84 13.97
CA GLN A 452 13.33 -23.19 13.82
C GLN A 452 13.73 -23.87 12.50
N TYR A 453 14.06 -23.08 11.48
CA TYR A 453 14.42 -23.61 10.18
C TYR A 453 15.79 -24.28 10.23
N GLN A 454 15.84 -25.52 9.76
CA GLN A 454 17.05 -26.32 9.62
C GLN A 454 17.18 -26.75 8.17
N PRO A 455 17.92 -26.01 7.30
CA PRO A 455 18.19 -26.45 5.96
C PRO A 455 19.11 -27.68 5.94
N ALA A 456 18.97 -28.52 4.91
CA ALA A 456 19.88 -29.67 4.73
C ALA A 456 21.36 -29.23 4.62
N SER A 457 21.60 -28.02 4.11
CA SER A 457 22.92 -27.39 3.99
C SER A 457 23.57 -27.05 5.34
N LEU A 458 22.83 -26.99 6.46
CA LEU A 458 23.43 -26.82 7.81
C LEU A 458 24.37 -27.96 8.22
N GLN A 459 24.30 -29.10 7.54
CA GLN A 459 25.30 -30.16 7.72
C GLN A 459 26.65 -29.78 7.09
N SER A 460 26.70 -28.75 6.22
CA SER A 460 27.95 -28.17 5.75
C SER A 460 28.61 -27.35 6.90
N SER A 461 29.94 -27.53 7.05
CA SER A 461 30.69 -26.87 8.11
C SER A 461 30.55 -25.32 8.12
N GLN A 462 30.40 -24.71 6.95
CA GLN A 462 30.33 -23.24 6.82
C GLN A 462 29.03 -22.65 7.33
N GLU A 463 27.87 -23.23 7.00
CA GLU A 463 26.58 -22.68 7.45
C GLU A 463 26.33 -22.96 8.93
N ASN A 464 26.82 -24.09 9.43
CA ASN A 464 26.80 -24.39 10.87
C ASN A 464 27.64 -23.38 11.66
N GLN A 465 28.83 -23.00 11.15
CA GLN A 465 29.65 -21.94 11.74
C GLN A 465 28.95 -20.57 11.75
N MET A 466 28.22 -20.23 10.69
CA MET A 466 27.43 -18.98 10.67
C MET A 466 26.30 -18.99 11.69
N LEU A 467 25.64 -20.13 11.88
CA LEU A 467 24.60 -20.30 12.88
C LEU A 467 25.20 -20.20 14.29
N GLU A 468 26.35 -20.86 14.52
CA GLU A 468 27.10 -20.80 15.77
C GLU A 468 27.47 -19.36 16.13
N ALA A 469 28.03 -18.61 15.18
CA ALA A 469 28.38 -17.21 15.40
C ALA A 469 27.16 -16.32 15.71
N ALA A 470 26.01 -16.58 15.08
CA ALA A 470 24.77 -15.89 15.40
C ALA A 470 24.24 -16.24 16.81
N PHE A 471 24.34 -17.52 17.21
CA PHE A 471 23.96 -17.97 18.54
C PHE A 471 24.88 -17.41 19.62
N ASP A 472 26.21 -17.42 19.40
CA ASP A 472 27.17 -16.83 20.34
C ASP A 472 26.89 -15.33 20.52
N ALA A 473 26.64 -14.58 19.46
CA ALA A 473 26.28 -13.16 19.54
C ALA A 473 24.99 -12.91 20.34
N LEU A 474 23.94 -13.71 20.07
CA LEU A 474 22.67 -13.63 20.80
C LEU A 474 22.86 -14.01 22.27
N ALA A 475 23.63 -15.07 22.58
CA ALA A 475 23.92 -15.53 23.93
C ALA A 475 24.71 -14.49 24.72
N GLU A 476 25.76 -13.92 24.13
CA GLU A 476 26.54 -12.85 24.71
C GLU A 476 25.69 -11.61 25.05
N HIS A 477 24.82 -11.21 24.09
CA HIS A 477 23.90 -10.09 24.31
C HIS A 477 22.93 -10.38 25.46
N VAL A 478 22.33 -11.57 25.51
CA VAL A 478 21.38 -11.97 26.57
C VAL A 478 22.00 -11.92 27.94
N VAL A 479 23.26 -12.35 28.04
CA VAL A 479 24.00 -12.35 29.32
C VAL A 479 24.34 -10.94 29.78
N LYS A 480 24.71 -10.05 28.87
CA LYS A 480 25.16 -8.68 29.16
C LYS A 480 24.04 -7.63 29.18
N ALA A 481 22.89 -7.92 28.59
CA ALA A 481 21.84 -6.93 28.41
C ALA A 481 21.19 -6.50 29.72
N ASN A 482 21.19 -5.20 29.96
CA ASN A 482 20.38 -4.54 30.98
C ASN A 482 19.28 -3.71 30.30
N ILE A 483 18.07 -3.83 30.82
CA ILE A 483 16.91 -3.06 30.33
C ILE A 483 16.64 -1.97 31.37
N THR A 484 16.52 -0.72 30.90
CA THR A 484 16.06 0.39 31.73
C THR A 484 14.53 0.50 31.56
N ASN A 485 13.83 0.30 32.67
CA ASN A 485 12.38 0.45 32.71
C ASN A 485 11.95 1.92 32.57
N PRO A 486 10.68 2.22 32.24
CA PRO A 486 10.15 3.59 32.13
C PRO A 486 10.30 4.41 33.42
N ASP A 487 10.41 3.76 34.59
CA ASP A 487 10.64 4.36 35.91
C ASP A 487 12.12 4.65 36.22
N GLY A 488 13.04 4.35 35.30
CA GLY A 488 14.48 4.53 35.44
C GLY A 488 15.20 3.39 36.16
N THR A 489 14.50 2.34 36.61
CA THR A 489 15.12 1.15 37.22
C THR A 489 15.80 0.30 36.15
N GLN A 490 16.98 -0.24 36.49
CA GLN A 490 17.67 -1.20 35.64
C GLN A 490 17.25 -2.63 35.99
N GLN A 491 16.92 -3.41 35.01
CA GLN A 491 16.56 -4.81 35.10
C GLN A 491 17.45 -5.62 34.15
N MET A 492 17.90 -6.81 34.61
CA MET A 492 18.62 -7.71 33.70
C MET A 492 17.73 -8.11 32.53
N GLY A 493 18.28 -8.18 31.31
CA GLY A 493 17.55 -8.53 30.11
C GLY A 493 16.80 -9.86 30.22
N ILE A 494 17.38 -10.82 30.95
CA ILE A 494 16.78 -12.14 31.23
C ILE A 494 15.47 -12.07 32.02
N GLU A 495 15.25 -11.03 32.82
CA GLU A 495 14.00 -10.83 33.57
C GLU A 495 12.84 -10.35 32.72
N SER A 496 13.09 -9.87 31.50
CA SER A 496 12.05 -9.52 30.55
C SER A 496 11.24 -10.77 30.17
N GLY A 497 9.91 -10.69 30.34
CA GLY A 497 9.02 -11.80 29.97
C GLY A 497 9.07 -12.14 28.49
N SER A 498 9.28 -11.14 27.63
CA SER A 498 9.42 -11.35 26.18
C SER A 498 10.72 -12.10 25.86
N VAL A 499 11.85 -11.69 26.42
CA VAL A 499 13.15 -12.35 26.21
C VAL A 499 13.11 -13.80 26.70
N ASN A 500 12.61 -14.02 27.92
CA ASN A 500 12.48 -15.37 28.47
C ASN A 500 11.64 -16.30 27.57
N HIS A 501 10.49 -15.82 27.07
CA HIS A 501 9.64 -16.59 26.17
C HIS A 501 10.32 -16.91 24.82
N ILE A 502 11.11 -15.98 24.30
CA ILE A 502 11.89 -16.16 23.07
C ILE A 502 12.96 -17.24 23.28
N LEU A 503 13.75 -17.10 24.35
CA LEU A 503 14.81 -18.05 24.67
C LEU A 503 14.24 -19.46 24.89
N LYS A 504 13.13 -19.58 25.61
CA LYS A 504 12.41 -20.86 25.74
C LYS A 504 12.12 -21.51 24.38
N LYS A 505 11.61 -20.72 23.41
CA LYS A 505 11.30 -21.23 22.07
C LYS A 505 12.54 -21.64 21.29
N ILE A 506 13.64 -20.90 21.41
CA ILE A 506 14.90 -21.23 20.75
C ILE A 506 15.49 -22.54 21.33
N ILE A 507 15.55 -22.64 22.66
CA ILE A 507 16.05 -23.81 23.39
C ILE A 507 15.20 -25.06 23.11
N PHE A 508 13.87 -24.88 22.99
CA PHE A 508 12.95 -26.00 22.68
C PHE A 508 13.27 -26.73 21.39
N ASN A 509 13.96 -26.08 20.44
CA ASN A 509 14.39 -26.69 19.18
C ASN A 509 15.77 -27.35 19.25
N ASP A 510 16.51 -27.23 20.36
CA ASP A 510 17.84 -27.78 20.52
C ASP A 510 17.92 -29.31 20.42
N PRO A 511 16.94 -30.09 20.96
CA PRO A 511 16.96 -31.54 20.77
C PRO A 511 17.02 -31.95 19.31
N SER A 512 16.19 -31.35 18.46
CA SER A 512 16.17 -31.64 17.01
C SER A 512 17.47 -31.21 16.31
N ARG A 513 18.11 -30.11 16.74
CA ARG A 513 19.42 -29.70 16.22
C ARG A 513 20.50 -30.67 16.62
N HIS A 514 20.50 -31.10 17.85
CA HIS A 514 21.47 -32.05 18.37
C HIS A 514 21.40 -33.41 17.64
N GLU A 515 20.18 -33.92 17.40
CA GLU A 515 19.93 -35.12 16.62
C GLU A 515 20.49 -35.03 15.18
N ASN A 516 20.42 -33.83 14.58
CA ASN A 516 20.94 -33.54 13.25
C ASN A 516 22.43 -33.13 13.22
N SER A 517 23.15 -33.23 14.33
CA SER A 517 24.55 -32.79 14.49
C SER A 517 24.78 -31.31 14.14
N VAL A 518 23.80 -30.46 14.43
CA VAL A 518 23.83 -29.01 14.27
C VAL A 518 24.06 -28.36 15.64
N VAL A 519 24.81 -27.24 15.68
CA VAL A 519 25.05 -26.47 16.90
C VAL A 519 23.76 -26.11 17.61
N THR A 520 23.75 -26.21 18.94
CA THR A 520 22.60 -25.87 19.76
C THR A 520 22.77 -24.51 20.42
N PHE A 521 21.68 -23.80 20.64
CA PHE A 521 21.72 -22.51 21.36
C PHE A 521 22.13 -22.70 22.82
N SER A 522 21.70 -23.79 23.45
CA SER A 522 22.07 -24.12 24.82
C SER A 522 23.57 -24.28 25.00
N GLU A 523 24.29 -24.90 24.05
CA GLU A 523 25.76 -25.02 24.09
C GLU A 523 26.43 -23.65 23.96
N CYS A 524 25.98 -22.79 23.05
CA CYS A 524 26.49 -21.44 22.89
C CYS A 524 26.24 -20.58 24.15
N LEU A 525 25.05 -20.70 24.72
CA LEU A 525 24.70 -19.98 25.96
C LEU A 525 25.58 -20.43 27.15
N LEU A 526 25.85 -21.73 27.30
CA LEU A 526 26.71 -22.27 28.32
C LEU A 526 28.14 -21.73 28.27
N ARG A 527 28.65 -21.41 27.08
CA ARG A 527 29.99 -20.78 26.95
C ARG A 527 30.05 -19.39 27.57
N GLN A 528 28.91 -18.70 27.68
CA GLN A 528 28.79 -17.36 28.24
C GLN A 528 28.43 -17.35 29.73
N LEU A 529 28.07 -18.52 30.32
CA LEU A 529 27.66 -18.66 31.71
C LEU A 529 28.89 -18.89 32.62
N ASP A 530 29.53 -17.82 33.04
CA ASP A 530 30.51 -17.87 34.14
C ASP A 530 29.83 -17.93 35.52
N LYS A 531 30.63 -18.10 36.58
CA LYS A 531 30.12 -18.19 37.94
C LYS A 531 29.37 -16.93 38.41
N ALA A 532 29.76 -15.76 37.91
CA ALA A 532 29.14 -14.48 38.29
C ALA A 532 27.77 -14.36 37.62
N VAL A 533 27.70 -14.69 36.33
CA VAL A 533 26.43 -14.69 35.55
C VAL A 533 25.46 -15.70 36.12
N VAL A 534 25.89 -16.93 36.40
CA VAL A 534 25.02 -17.95 37.00
C VAL A 534 24.49 -17.49 38.35
N THR A 535 25.35 -16.88 39.18
CA THR A 535 24.95 -16.35 40.49
C THR A 535 23.87 -15.27 40.35
N SER A 536 24.01 -14.38 39.36
CA SER A 536 23.01 -13.35 39.10
C SER A 536 21.69 -13.94 38.57
N TRP A 537 21.77 -14.97 37.72
CA TRP A 537 20.58 -15.61 37.12
C TRP A 537 19.77 -16.42 38.14
N ILE A 538 20.44 -17.12 39.10
CA ILE A 538 19.72 -17.87 40.13
C ILE A 538 19.04 -16.95 41.16
N ALA A 539 19.46 -15.69 41.25
CA ALA A 539 18.79 -14.69 42.09
C ALA A 539 17.44 -14.24 41.52
N VAL A 540 17.20 -14.46 40.24
CA VAL A 540 15.97 -14.04 39.55
C VAL A 540 15.19 -15.22 39.04
N ASN A 541 13.84 -15.15 39.16
CA ASN A 541 12.93 -16.25 38.83
C ASN A 541 13.12 -16.73 37.38
N ARG A 542 13.19 -15.82 36.41
CA ARG A 542 13.28 -16.14 34.97
C ARG A 542 14.64 -16.68 34.56
N GLY A 543 15.72 -16.26 35.24
CA GLY A 543 17.05 -16.84 35.04
C GLY A 543 17.08 -18.32 35.40
N CYS A 544 16.49 -18.67 36.55
CA CYS A 544 16.31 -20.09 36.94
C CYS A 544 15.53 -20.89 35.88
N LEU A 545 14.46 -20.31 35.36
CA LEU A 545 13.61 -21.00 34.36
C LEU A 545 14.34 -21.27 33.03
N ILE A 546 15.26 -20.39 32.61
CA ILE A 546 16.08 -20.68 31.41
C ILE A 546 16.99 -21.88 31.65
N LEU A 547 17.63 -21.98 32.81
CA LEU A 547 18.45 -23.15 33.19
C LEU A 547 17.60 -24.44 33.23
N VAL A 548 16.35 -24.33 33.70
CA VAL A 548 15.41 -25.47 33.66
C VAL A 548 15.11 -25.88 32.22
N PHE A 549 14.83 -24.93 31.31
CA PHE A 549 14.56 -25.24 29.93
C PHE A 549 15.76 -25.91 29.24
N MET A 550 16.99 -25.49 29.59
CA MET A 550 18.21 -26.14 29.08
C MET A 550 18.32 -27.59 29.60
N LEU A 551 18.02 -27.86 30.87
CA LEU A 551 17.99 -29.22 31.43
C LEU A 551 16.88 -30.08 30.76
N GLU A 552 15.76 -29.47 30.39
CA GLU A 552 14.64 -30.15 29.70
C GLU A 552 14.96 -30.59 28.27
N THR A 553 16.03 -30.07 27.67
CA THR A 553 16.50 -30.53 26.35
C THR A 553 16.98 -31.97 26.35
N LYS A 554 17.36 -32.51 27.52
CA LYS A 554 17.95 -33.85 27.71
C LYS A 554 19.25 -34.10 26.95
N ILE A 555 19.94 -33.06 26.51
CA ILE A 555 21.22 -33.13 25.81
C ILE A 555 22.31 -33.39 26.90
N LYS A 556 22.99 -34.53 26.80
CA LYS A 556 23.97 -34.96 27.83
C LYS A 556 25.03 -33.91 28.13
N ILE A 557 25.65 -33.34 27.12
CA ILE A 557 26.70 -32.30 27.27
C ILE A 557 26.16 -31.08 28.04
N VAL A 558 24.93 -30.68 27.77
CA VAL A 558 24.29 -29.54 28.45
C VAL A 558 24.02 -29.86 29.92
N ILE A 559 23.49 -31.05 30.19
CA ILE A 559 23.20 -31.51 31.55
C ILE A 559 24.48 -31.62 32.37
N GLU A 560 25.52 -32.24 31.83
CA GLU A 560 26.81 -32.43 32.51
C GLU A 560 27.46 -31.10 32.88
N LYS A 561 27.50 -30.13 31.95
CA LYS A 561 28.04 -28.81 32.22
C LYS A 561 27.23 -28.03 33.26
N ILE A 562 25.90 -28.10 33.21
CA ILE A 562 25.07 -27.46 34.25
C ILE A 562 25.31 -28.11 35.60
N LYS A 563 25.40 -29.43 35.69
CA LYS A 563 25.75 -30.13 36.95
C LYS A 563 27.12 -29.75 37.47
N GLU A 564 28.10 -29.62 36.58
CA GLU A 564 29.44 -29.16 36.92
C GLU A 564 29.40 -27.76 37.59
N ILE A 565 28.66 -26.80 37.01
CA ILE A 565 28.45 -25.46 37.55
C ILE A 565 27.83 -25.54 38.96
N PHE A 566 26.81 -26.36 39.16
CA PHE A 566 26.10 -26.49 40.43
C PHE A 566 26.80 -27.43 41.42
N SER A 567 27.88 -28.12 41.05
CA SER A 567 28.77 -28.83 42.00
C SER A 567 29.58 -27.86 42.86
N ASP A 568 29.72 -26.59 42.45
CA ASP A 568 30.33 -25.53 43.26
C ASP A 568 29.48 -25.27 44.51
N LYS A 569 30.09 -25.51 45.68
CA LYS A 569 29.44 -25.39 47.00
C LYS A 569 28.85 -23.99 47.21
N LYS A 570 29.49 -22.93 46.69
CA LYS A 570 29.02 -21.55 46.84
C LYS A 570 27.75 -21.32 46.05
N ILE A 571 27.73 -21.71 44.75
CA ILE A 571 26.58 -21.56 43.85
C ILE A 571 25.38 -22.37 44.37
N ASN A 572 25.63 -23.62 44.82
CA ASN A 572 24.58 -24.48 45.37
C ASN A 572 23.99 -23.90 46.67
N LYS A 573 24.83 -23.31 47.53
CA LYS A 573 24.37 -22.63 48.74
C LYS A 573 23.47 -21.44 48.42
N ILE A 574 23.87 -20.62 47.43
CA ILE A 574 23.07 -19.45 46.99
C ILE A 574 21.74 -19.93 46.45
N LEU A 575 21.70 -20.96 45.57
CA LEU A 575 20.46 -21.52 45.03
C LEU A 575 19.52 -22.02 46.15
N LYS A 576 20.05 -22.66 47.18
CA LYS A 576 19.25 -23.14 48.33
C LYS A 576 18.66 -22.00 49.17
N GLN A 577 19.26 -20.83 49.16
CA GLN A 577 18.76 -19.64 49.86
C GLN A 577 17.66 -18.89 49.08
N GLN A 578 17.52 -19.15 47.78
CA GLN A 578 16.49 -18.49 46.96
C GLN A 578 15.10 -19.12 47.17
N ASN A 579 14.09 -18.26 47.39
CA ASN A 579 12.68 -18.68 47.60
C ASN A 579 11.78 -18.44 46.38
N THR A 580 12.36 -18.16 45.21
CA THR A 580 11.58 -17.97 43.97
C THR A 580 11.06 -19.30 43.46
N GLU A 581 9.91 -19.27 42.74
CA GLU A 581 9.33 -20.45 42.13
C GLU A 581 10.29 -21.14 41.14
N GLY A 582 10.99 -20.34 40.32
CA GLY A 582 11.99 -20.85 39.36
C GLY A 582 13.17 -21.55 40.07
N ALA A 583 13.65 -21.02 41.20
CA ALA A 583 14.70 -21.67 42.01
C ALA A 583 14.24 -23.02 42.57
N ASN A 584 12.96 -23.09 43.02
CA ASN A 584 12.39 -24.35 43.51
C ASN A 584 12.27 -25.40 42.41
N VAL A 585 11.85 -24.99 41.21
CA VAL A 585 11.76 -25.87 40.03
C VAL A 585 13.16 -26.32 39.61
N LEU A 586 14.12 -25.41 39.57
CA LEU A 586 15.51 -25.72 39.20
C LEU A 586 16.14 -26.75 40.16
N ARG A 587 15.96 -26.59 41.50
CA ARG A 587 16.44 -27.57 42.50
C ARG A 587 15.88 -28.96 42.24
N LYS A 588 14.53 -29.06 42.11
CA LYS A 588 13.88 -30.34 41.81
C LYS A 588 14.41 -30.98 40.53
N LYS A 589 14.64 -30.17 39.51
CA LYS A 589 15.11 -30.64 38.20
C LYS A 589 16.55 -31.16 38.27
N LEU A 590 17.44 -30.47 39.01
CA LEU A 590 18.83 -30.90 39.24
C LEU A 590 18.93 -32.23 40.02
N GLU A 591 17.97 -32.50 40.92
CA GLU A 591 17.87 -33.76 41.64
C GLU A 591 17.37 -34.92 40.77
N GLN A 592 16.55 -34.63 39.77
CA GLN A 592 15.94 -35.63 38.88
C GLN A 592 16.81 -35.99 37.64
N THR A 593 17.72 -35.14 37.30
CA THR A 593 18.64 -35.32 36.16
C THR A 593 20.00 -35.75 36.60
#